data_15d59fbbd0b4684614514f2c6925b0d8
#
_entry.id   15d59fbbd0b4684614514f2c6925b0d8
#
_cell.length_a   1.000
_cell.length_b   1.000
_cell.length_c   1.000
_cell.angle_alpha   90.00
_cell.angle_beta   90.00
_cell.angle_gamma   90.00
#
_symmetry.space_group_name_H-M   'P 1'
#
loop_
_entity.id
_entity.type
_entity.pdbx_description
1 polymer ?
#
loop_
_entity_poly.entity_id
_entity_poly.type
_entity_poly.pdbx_seq_one_letter_code
_entity_poly.pdbx_strand_id
1 'polypeptide(L)'
;TRTEAGLDFVSLVEKSPVLLVFLRHAGCTFCRESLSDIARNRAEIERTGTRIVLVHMGDRKEMRQLIERYGLSSVDRICDLDRRLYAAFGLKNGKLWQLFGPKAWWRVLVAGFLRGHGVWFPTESMRQMPGVFFIQQGELAKSFRHRSIADRPSYMQLVQTGPNN
;
A
#
# COMPACT_ATOMS: atom_id res chain seq x y z
N THR A 1 -6.64 -16.96 0.00
CA THR A 1 -5.62 -16.12 0.66
C THR A 1 -6.08 -15.79 2.08
N ARG A 2 -5.15 -15.89 3.05
CA ARG A 2 -5.48 -15.60 4.46
C ARG A 2 -4.72 -14.40 4.98
N THR A 3 -5.33 -13.69 5.92
CA THR A 3 -4.66 -12.65 6.71
C THR A 3 -3.65 -13.29 7.68
N GLU A 4 -2.74 -12.51 8.25
CA GLU A 4 -1.82 -12.98 9.29
C GLU A 4 -2.55 -13.43 10.56
N ALA A 5 -3.78 -12.96 10.79
CA ALA A 5 -4.68 -13.40 11.85
C ALA A 5 -5.45 -14.70 11.50
N GLY A 6 -5.22 -15.29 10.31
CA GLY A 6 -5.83 -16.54 9.88
C GLY A 6 -7.19 -16.40 9.18
N LEU A 7 -7.73 -15.18 9.06
CA LEU A 7 -9.02 -14.93 8.41
C LEU A 7 -8.90 -15.15 6.90
N ASP A 8 -9.90 -15.80 6.29
CA ASP A 8 -9.94 -15.95 4.86
C ASP A 8 -10.37 -14.63 4.17
N PHE A 9 -9.57 -14.18 3.20
CA PHE A 9 -9.80 -12.91 2.54
C PHE A 9 -11.10 -12.86 1.73
N VAL A 10 -11.49 -13.97 1.09
CA VAL A 10 -12.74 -14.06 0.34
C VAL A 10 -13.92 -13.86 1.28
N SER A 11 -13.93 -14.56 2.41
CA SER A 11 -14.97 -14.39 3.43
C SER A 11 -15.02 -12.99 4.03
N LEU A 12 -13.89 -12.28 4.08
CA LEU A 12 -13.87 -10.89 4.56
C LEU A 12 -14.59 -9.94 3.60
N VAL A 13 -14.30 -10.03 2.30
CA VAL A 13 -14.89 -9.14 1.28
C VAL A 13 -16.37 -9.42 1.01
N GLU A 14 -16.83 -10.64 1.30
CA GLU A 14 -18.25 -11.00 1.24
C GLU A 14 -19.05 -10.43 2.41
N LYS A 15 -18.42 -10.38 3.61
CA LYS A 15 -19.12 -9.99 4.85
C LYS A 15 -19.12 -8.48 5.10
N SER A 16 -18.16 -7.75 4.62
CA SER A 16 -18.02 -6.30 4.86
C SER A 16 -17.33 -5.60 3.71
N PRO A 17 -17.59 -4.30 3.51
CA PRO A 17 -16.75 -3.49 2.63
C PRO A 17 -15.29 -3.50 3.10
N VAL A 18 -14.35 -3.61 2.17
CA VAL A 18 -12.91 -3.69 2.47
C VAL A 18 -12.15 -2.61 1.71
N LEU A 19 -11.37 -1.83 2.44
CA LEU A 19 -10.34 -0.95 1.89
C LEU A 19 -9.02 -1.72 1.88
N LEU A 20 -8.62 -2.23 0.72
CA LEU A 20 -7.42 -3.01 0.52
C LEU A 20 -6.27 -2.09 0.09
N VAL A 21 -5.24 -1.99 0.92
CA VAL A 21 -4.11 -1.07 0.70
C VAL A 21 -2.83 -1.87 0.46
N PHE A 22 -2.26 -1.73 -0.73
CA PHE A 22 -1.02 -2.38 -1.11
C PHE A 22 0.16 -1.48 -0.75
N LEU A 23 0.95 -1.93 0.19
CA LEU A 23 2.22 -1.35 0.64
C LEU A 23 3.38 -2.08 -0.06
N ARG A 24 4.61 -1.65 0.18
CA ARG A 24 5.80 -2.31 -0.38
C ARG A 24 6.59 -3.00 0.73
N HIS A 25 7.52 -2.31 1.34
CA HIS A 25 8.40 -2.81 2.39
C HIS A 25 8.65 -1.72 3.45
N ALA A 26 9.18 -2.09 4.61
CA ALA A 26 9.35 -1.20 5.75
C ALA A 26 10.29 0.01 5.50
N GLY A 27 11.27 -0.15 4.61
CA GLY A 27 12.18 0.92 4.20
C GLY A 27 11.58 1.97 3.27
N CYS A 28 10.36 1.80 2.77
CA CYS A 28 9.73 2.70 1.82
C CYS A 28 9.11 3.92 2.53
N THR A 29 9.62 5.13 2.24
CA THR A 29 9.11 6.39 2.81
C THR A 29 7.62 6.61 2.49
N PHE A 30 7.20 6.31 1.27
CA PHE A 30 5.80 6.46 0.85
C PHE A 30 4.86 5.46 1.54
N CYS A 31 5.36 4.26 1.91
CA CYS A 31 4.59 3.33 2.73
C CYS A 31 4.35 3.90 4.14
N ARG A 32 5.34 4.58 4.70
CA ARG A 32 5.22 5.26 6.00
C ARG A 32 4.21 6.39 5.95
N GLU A 33 4.22 7.19 4.87
CA GLU A 33 3.22 8.23 4.64
C GLU A 33 1.81 7.66 4.50
N SER A 34 1.64 6.58 3.71
CA SER A 34 0.36 5.88 3.58
C SER A 34 -0.15 5.35 4.92
N LEU A 35 0.72 4.76 5.75
CA LEU A 35 0.34 4.30 7.08
C LEU A 35 -0.06 5.46 8.00
N SER A 36 0.64 6.60 7.93
CA SER A 36 0.29 7.80 8.67
C SER A 36 -1.09 8.34 8.26
N ASP A 37 -1.37 8.38 6.95
CA ASP A 37 -2.64 8.85 6.43
C ASP A 37 -3.80 7.90 6.80
N ILE A 38 -3.58 6.58 6.73
CA ILE A 38 -4.54 5.57 7.16
C ILE A 38 -4.81 5.70 8.66
N ALA A 39 -3.78 5.86 9.49
CA ALA A 39 -3.93 6.00 10.94
C ALA A 39 -4.80 7.22 11.30
N ARG A 40 -4.60 8.36 10.61
CA ARG A 40 -5.41 9.57 10.80
C ARG A 40 -6.87 9.40 10.39
N ASN A 41 -7.13 8.69 9.31
CA ASN A 41 -8.49 8.53 8.76
C ASN A 41 -9.18 7.24 9.25
N ARG A 42 -8.49 6.41 10.04
CA ARG A 42 -8.95 5.07 10.43
C ARG A 42 -10.33 5.09 11.05
N ALA A 43 -10.53 5.90 12.08
CA ALA A 43 -11.80 5.95 12.79
C ALA A 43 -12.98 6.35 11.89
N GLU A 44 -12.73 7.22 10.93
CA GLU A 44 -13.74 7.66 9.97
C GLU A 44 -14.02 6.57 8.91
N ILE A 45 -12.98 5.88 8.41
CA ILE A 45 -13.13 4.74 7.51
C ILE A 45 -13.92 3.62 8.18
N GLU A 46 -13.54 3.22 9.40
CA GLU A 46 -14.19 2.14 10.13
C GLU A 46 -15.63 2.49 10.51
N ARG A 47 -15.96 3.79 10.71
CA ARG A 47 -17.32 4.26 10.96
C ARG A 47 -18.25 4.05 9.77
N THR A 48 -17.74 3.96 8.54
CA THR A 48 -18.54 3.58 7.35
C THR A 48 -18.84 2.07 7.28
N GLY A 49 -18.40 1.28 8.25
CA GLY A 49 -18.46 -0.18 8.23
C GLY A 49 -17.34 -0.82 7.38
N THR A 50 -16.42 -0.01 6.85
CA THR A 50 -15.33 -0.48 6.00
C THR A 50 -14.18 -1.04 6.83
N ARG A 51 -13.77 -2.25 6.52
CA ARG A 51 -12.60 -2.92 7.12
C ARG A 51 -11.34 -2.57 6.33
N ILE A 52 -10.27 -2.22 7.03
CA ILE A 52 -8.98 -1.94 6.40
C ILE A 52 -8.15 -3.22 6.37
N VAL A 53 -7.57 -3.53 5.22
CA VAL A 53 -6.65 -4.67 5.04
C VAL A 53 -5.37 -4.15 4.37
N LEU A 54 -4.23 -4.34 5.02
CA LEU A 54 -2.92 -3.96 4.53
C LEU A 54 -2.25 -5.16 3.84
N VAL A 55 -1.84 -5.02 2.60
CA VAL A 55 -1.07 -6.04 1.88
C VAL A 55 0.36 -5.56 1.74
N HIS A 56 1.33 -6.40 2.06
CA HIS A 56 2.74 -6.08 1.92
C HIS A 56 3.56 -7.26 1.40
N MET A 57 4.71 -6.95 0.81
CA MET A 57 5.67 -7.93 0.31
C MET A 57 7.05 -7.84 1.00
N GLY A 58 7.12 -7.06 2.08
CA GLY A 58 8.31 -6.95 2.91
C GLY A 58 8.38 -8.02 3.98
N ASP A 59 9.51 -8.08 4.70
CA ASP A 59 9.68 -8.96 5.85
C ASP A 59 8.54 -8.78 6.86
N ARG A 60 7.99 -9.89 7.35
CA ARG A 60 6.83 -9.88 8.25
C ARG A 60 7.11 -9.17 9.57
N LYS A 61 8.29 -9.38 10.14
CA LYS A 61 8.67 -8.80 11.44
C LYS A 61 8.86 -7.29 11.31
N GLU A 62 9.59 -6.86 10.28
CA GLU A 62 9.82 -5.44 10.01
C GLU A 62 8.52 -4.69 9.70
N MET A 63 7.66 -5.27 8.86
CA MET A 63 6.37 -4.66 8.51
C MET A 63 5.43 -4.60 9.71
N ARG A 64 5.40 -5.64 10.54
CA ARG A 64 4.63 -5.64 11.80
C ARG A 64 5.07 -4.50 12.71
N GLN A 65 6.37 -4.39 12.98
CA GLN A 65 6.92 -3.30 13.81
C GLN A 65 6.61 -1.92 13.24
N LEU A 66 6.70 -1.76 11.91
CA LEU A 66 6.36 -0.50 11.27
C LEU A 66 4.89 -0.16 11.45
N ILE A 67 3.98 -1.10 11.17
CA ILE A 67 2.52 -0.91 11.30
C ILE A 67 2.12 -0.60 12.74
N GLU A 68 2.74 -1.26 13.72
CA GLU A 68 2.54 -1.02 15.15
C GLU A 68 2.94 0.41 15.56
N ARG A 69 4.05 0.94 15.03
CA ARG A 69 4.49 2.34 15.27
C ARG A 69 3.45 3.38 14.85
N TYR A 70 2.59 3.06 13.89
CA TYR A 70 1.49 3.93 13.45
C TYR A 70 0.16 3.64 14.15
N GLY A 71 0.14 2.81 15.21
CA GLY A 71 -1.07 2.48 15.95
C GLY A 71 -2.05 1.59 15.19
N LEU A 72 -1.57 0.87 14.17
CA LEU A 72 -2.39 0.02 13.29
C LEU A 72 -2.24 -1.47 13.59
N SER A 73 -1.83 -1.85 14.80
CA SER A 73 -1.59 -3.24 15.21
C SER A 73 -2.81 -4.15 15.06
N SER A 74 -4.01 -3.61 15.24
CA SER A 74 -5.29 -4.35 15.12
C SER A 74 -5.86 -4.39 13.69
N VAL A 75 -5.21 -3.73 12.73
CA VAL A 75 -5.61 -3.77 11.31
C VAL A 75 -5.17 -5.10 10.67
N ASP A 76 -6.06 -5.70 9.89
CA ASP A 76 -5.76 -6.94 9.18
C ASP A 76 -4.61 -6.79 8.19
N ARG A 77 -3.76 -7.81 8.09
CA ARG A 77 -2.57 -7.82 7.25
C ARG A 77 -2.47 -9.09 6.43
N ILE A 78 -1.97 -8.95 5.21
CA ILE A 78 -1.64 -10.06 4.30
C ILE A 78 -0.20 -9.89 3.85
N CYS A 79 0.64 -10.88 4.12
CA CYS A 79 2.00 -10.94 3.59
C CYS A 79 1.96 -11.68 2.23
N ASP A 80 2.23 -10.97 1.16
CA ASP A 80 2.19 -11.46 -0.23
C ASP A 80 3.58 -11.40 -0.87
N LEU A 81 4.51 -12.23 -0.37
CA LEU A 81 5.90 -12.27 -0.84
C LEU A 81 6.00 -12.63 -2.32
N ASP A 82 5.12 -13.51 -2.79
CA ASP A 82 5.08 -13.97 -4.18
C ASP A 82 4.40 -12.95 -5.11
N ARG A 83 3.84 -11.87 -4.57
CA ARG A 83 3.14 -10.81 -5.32
C ARG A 83 1.94 -11.32 -6.12
N ARG A 84 1.30 -12.41 -5.69
CA ARG A 84 0.12 -12.98 -6.35
C ARG A 84 -1.09 -12.05 -6.28
N LEU A 85 -1.32 -11.42 -5.13
CA LEU A 85 -2.37 -10.41 -4.98
C LEU A 85 -2.04 -9.15 -5.77
N TYR A 86 -0.78 -8.68 -5.75
CA TYR A 86 -0.37 -7.54 -6.59
C TYR A 86 -0.66 -7.79 -8.06
N ALA A 87 -0.36 -8.99 -8.57
CA ALA A 87 -0.65 -9.37 -9.95
C ALA A 87 -2.16 -9.45 -10.22
N ALA A 88 -2.93 -10.07 -9.31
CA ALA A 88 -4.39 -10.21 -9.44
C ALA A 88 -5.10 -8.84 -9.49
N PHE A 89 -4.60 -7.85 -8.74
CA PHE A 89 -5.13 -6.49 -8.77
C PHE A 89 -4.51 -5.60 -9.86
N GLY A 90 -3.72 -6.17 -10.77
CA GLY A 90 -3.12 -5.47 -11.91
C GLY A 90 -2.07 -4.44 -11.51
N LEU A 91 -1.45 -4.60 -10.35
CA LEU A 91 -0.35 -3.76 -9.89
C LEU A 91 0.96 -4.23 -10.54
N LYS A 92 1.37 -3.50 -11.58
CA LYS A 92 2.56 -3.79 -12.37
C LYS A 92 3.83 -3.21 -11.74
N ASN A 93 4.98 -3.74 -12.18
CA ASN A 93 6.26 -3.11 -11.86
C ASN A 93 6.36 -1.75 -12.57
N GLY A 94 6.64 -0.70 -11.82
CA GLY A 94 6.87 0.64 -12.37
C GLY A 94 8.14 0.69 -13.23
N LYS A 95 8.13 1.53 -14.26
CA LYS A 95 9.34 1.86 -15.01
C LYS A 95 10.24 2.74 -14.14
N LEU A 96 11.56 2.64 -14.29
CA LEU A 96 12.54 3.38 -13.47
C LEU A 96 12.26 4.89 -13.41
N TRP A 97 11.81 5.50 -14.49
CA TRP A 97 11.48 6.93 -14.54
C TRP A 97 10.19 7.31 -13.78
N GLN A 98 9.27 6.34 -13.52
CA GLN A 98 8.08 6.54 -12.69
C GLN A 98 8.43 6.47 -11.19
N LEU A 99 9.51 5.76 -10.85
CA LEU A 99 10.02 5.65 -9.49
C LEU A 99 10.85 6.88 -9.10
N PHE A 100 11.55 7.44 -10.09
CA PHE A 100 12.48 8.55 -9.90
C PHE A 100 12.22 9.60 -10.97
N GLY A 101 11.38 10.58 -10.69
CA GLY A 101 11.25 11.75 -11.56
C GLY A 101 12.60 12.48 -11.72
N PRO A 102 12.78 13.35 -12.72
CA PRO A 102 14.07 14.00 -13.02
C PRO A 102 14.68 14.73 -11.82
N LYS A 103 13.87 15.26 -10.90
CA LYS A 103 14.31 15.88 -9.65
C LYS A 103 14.86 14.86 -8.62
N ALA A 104 14.39 13.61 -8.66
CA ALA A 104 14.87 12.56 -7.76
C ALA A 104 16.19 11.97 -8.27
N TRP A 105 16.39 11.85 -9.58
CA TRP A 105 17.65 11.45 -10.19
C TRP A 105 18.80 12.41 -9.82
N TRP A 106 18.56 13.72 -9.88
CA TRP A 106 19.53 14.70 -9.43
C TRP A 106 19.91 14.55 -7.97
N ARG A 107 18.94 14.29 -7.09
CA ARG A 107 19.19 14.06 -5.67
C ARG A 107 19.96 12.76 -5.39
N VAL A 108 19.67 11.69 -6.12
CA VAL A 108 20.38 10.40 -6.00
C VAL A 108 21.84 10.54 -6.47
N LEU A 109 22.07 11.25 -7.59
CA LEU A 109 23.44 11.55 -8.08
C LEU A 109 24.22 12.39 -7.08
N VAL A 110 23.61 13.46 -6.55
CA VAL A 110 24.27 14.36 -5.58
C VAL A 110 24.50 13.65 -4.24
N ALA A 111 23.54 12.87 -3.74
CA ALA A 111 23.69 12.13 -2.49
C ALA A 111 24.67 10.95 -2.62
N GLY A 112 24.68 10.26 -3.75
CA GLY A 112 25.61 9.15 -4.03
C GLY A 112 27.05 9.61 -4.20
N PHE A 113 27.25 10.76 -4.86
CA PHE A 113 28.60 11.28 -5.14
C PHE A 113 29.22 12.05 -3.97
N LEU A 114 28.41 12.80 -3.20
CA LEU A 114 28.90 13.67 -2.10
C LEU A 114 28.90 12.99 -0.73
N ARG A 115 28.19 11.89 -0.51
CA ARG A 115 28.06 11.25 0.81
C ARG A 115 28.62 9.84 0.90
N GLY A 116 29.25 9.29 -0.16
CA GLY A 116 29.95 8.00 -0.11
C GLY A 116 29.06 6.78 0.22
N HIS A 117 27.72 6.94 0.18
CA HIS A 117 26.79 5.84 0.34
C HIS A 117 26.58 5.18 -1.02
N GLY A 118 27.20 4.05 -1.24
CA GLY A 118 27.24 3.32 -2.50
C GLY A 118 25.90 3.33 -3.26
N VAL A 119 25.97 3.42 -4.59
CA VAL A 119 24.82 3.38 -5.49
C VAL A 119 24.11 2.04 -5.31
N TRP A 120 23.00 2.04 -4.59
CA TRP A 120 22.18 0.86 -4.37
C TRP A 120 21.26 0.69 -5.59
N PHE A 121 21.52 -0.34 -6.38
CA PHE A 121 20.65 -0.65 -7.51
C PHE A 121 19.28 -1.11 -6.99
N PRO A 122 18.17 -0.55 -7.50
CA PRO A 122 16.84 -0.94 -7.07
C PRO A 122 16.58 -2.40 -7.44
N THR A 123 16.37 -3.23 -6.43
CA THR A 123 15.92 -4.61 -6.60
C THR A 123 14.54 -4.64 -7.24
N GLU A 124 14.12 -5.76 -7.84
CA GLU A 124 12.77 -5.92 -8.44
C GLU A 124 11.64 -5.57 -7.47
N SER A 125 11.83 -5.84 -6.17
CA SER A 125 10.87 -5.48 -5.12
C SER A 125 10.66 -3.96 -4.99
N MET A 126 11.64 -3.15 -5.35
CA MET A 126 11.52 -1.69 -5.34
C MET A 126 10.69 -1.13 -6.49
N ARG A 127 10.51 -1.90 -7.56
CA ARG A 127 9.74 -1.49 -8.74
C ARG A 127 8.24 -1.71 -8.60
N GLN A 128 7.81 -2.52 -7.63
CA GLN A 128 6.40 -2.80 -7.43
C GLN A 128 5.63 -1.53 -7.08
N MET A 129 4.62 -1.22 -7.89
CA MET A 129 3.76 -0.05 -7.65
C MET A 129 2.71 -0.37 -6.58
N PRO A 130 2.47 0.58 -5.66
CA PRO A 130 1.39 0.46 -4.69
C PRO A 130 0.02 0.75 -5.32
N GLY A 131 -1.04 0.43 -4.57
CA GLY A 131 -2.41 0.71 -4.99
C GLY A 131 -3.38 0.63 -3.83
N VAL A 132 -4.55 1.23 -4.00
CA VAL A 132 -5.65 1.17 -3.03
C VAL A 132 -6.92 0.76 -3.75
N PHE A 133 -7.63 -0.19 -3.21
CA PHE A 133 -8.83 -0.77 -3.80
C PHE A 133 -9.94 -0.81 -2.77
N PHE A 134 -11.11 -0.36 -3.14
CA PHE A 134 -12.31 -0.48 -2.33
C PHE A 134 -13.19 -1.58 -2.90
N ILE A 135 -13.44 -2.59 -2.09
CA ILE A 135 -14.24 -3.77 -2.43
C ILE A 135 -15.51 -3.72 -1.62
N GLN A 136 -16.63 -3.86 -2.29
CA GLN A 136 -17.96 -3.88 -1.67
C GLN A 136 -18.77 -5.02 -2.23
N GLN A 137 -19.39 -5.82 -1.35
CA GLN A 137 -20.18 -7.00 -1.74
C GLN A 137 -19.40 -7.99 -2.62
N GLY A 138 -18.11 -8.16 -2.35
CA GLY A 138 -17.22 -9.02 -3.13
C GLY A 138 -16.74 -8.43 -4.46
N GLU A 139 -17.25 -7.27 -4.88
CA GLU A 139 -16.91 -6.62 -6.14
C GLU A 139 -15.98 -5.42 -5.95
N LEU A 140 -15.13 -5.18 -6.95
CA LEU A 140 -14.26 -4.01 -6.98
C LEU A 140 -15.06 -2.74 -7.30
N ALA A 141 -15.41 -1.98 -6.28
CA ALA A 141 -16.21 -0.76 -6.45
C ALA A 141 -15.36 0.43 -6.92
N LYS A 142 -14.17 0.63 -6.33
CA LYS A 142 -13.26 1.73 -6.70
C LYS A 142 -11.81 1.28 -6.64
N SER A 143 -10.96 1.93 -7.42
CA SER A 143 -9.52 1.65 -7.41
C SER A 143 -8.70 2.92 -7.61
N PHE A 144 -7.58 2.99 -6.90
CA PHE A 144 -6.54 3.99 -7.10
C PHE A 144 -5.23 3.27 -7.35
N ARG A 145 -4.74 3.30 -8.57
CA ARG A 145 -3.43 2.78 -8.95
C ARG A 145 -2.45 3.93 -9.07
N HIS A 146 -1.40 3.88 -8.30
CA HIS A 146 -0.39 4.92 -8.31
C HIS A 146 0.30 4.98 -9.69
N ARG A 147 0.38 6.15 -10.27
CA ARG A 147 1.17 6.42 -11.49
C ARG A 147 2.60 6.79 -11.13
N SER A 148 2.77 7.36 -9.94
CA SER A 148 4.03 7.65 -9.28
C SER A 148 3.98 7.12 -7.85
N ILE A 149 5.12 6.75 -7.29
CA ILE A 149 5.20 6.33 -5.87
C ILE A 149 4.83 7.46 -4.90
N ALA A 150 4.86 8.70 -5.36
CA ALA A 150 4.50 9.89 -4.58
C ALA A 150 3.01 10.25 -4.64
N ASP A 151 2.21 9.53 -5.43
CA ASP A 151 0.78 9.78 -5.52
C ASP A 151 0.10 9.46 -4.18
N ARG A 152 -0.91 10.26 -3.83
CA ARG A 152 -1.68 10.09 -2.59
C ARG A 152 -3.16 9.95 -2.91
N PRO A 153 -3.78 8.82 -2.57
CA PRO A 153 -5.23 8.67 -2.68
C PRO A 153 -5.94 9.43 -1.58
N SER A 154 -7.12 9.94 -1.86
CA SER A 154 -8.07 10.32 -0.82
C SER A 154 -8.80 9.06 -0.35
N TYR A 155 -8.38 8.50 0.79
CA TYR A 155 -8.96 7.28 1.35
C TYR A 155 -10.46 7.43 1.61
N MET A 156 -10.88 8.60 2.08
CA MET A 156 -12.29 8.88 2.35
C MET A 156 -13.13 8.91 1.07
N GLN A 157 -12.63 9.50 -0.02
CA GLN A 157 -13.35 9.48 -1.31
C GLN A 157 -13.50 8.07 -1.88
N LEU A 158 -12.58 7.16 -1.55
CA LEU A 158 -12.66 5.77 -1.98
C LEU A 158 -13.77 5.02 -1.23
N VAL A 159 -13.93 5.23 0.08
CA VAL A 159 -14.89 4.50 0.91
C VAL A 159 -16.28 5.13 0.94
N GLN A 160 -16.42 6.39 0.54
CA GLN A 160 -17.72 7.04 0.43
C GLN A 160 -18.46 6.49 -0.78
N THR A 161 -19.58 5.78 -0.55
CA THR A 161 -20.54 5.36 -1.57
C THR A 161 -21.41 6.56 -1.94
N GLY A 162 -20.92 7.40 -2.84
CA GLY A 162 -21.73 8.40 -3.51
C GLY A 162 -21.71 8.11 -5.02
N PRO A 163 -22.76 8.45 -5.78
CA PRO A 163 -22.74 8.25 -7.22
C PRO A 163 -21.56 9.03 -7.81
N ASN A 164 -20.80 8.37 -8.68
CA ASN A 164 -19.83 9.07 -9.52
C ASN A 164 -20.63 10.06 -10.38
N ASN A 165 -20.46 11.36 -10.13
CA ASN A 165 -20.75 12.38 -11.12
C ASN A 165 -19.61 12.40 -12.13
#